data_b28cf8e27f272382ab8c4e2395403dd4
#
_entry.id   b28cf8e27f272382ab8c4e2395403dd4
#
_cell.length_a   1.000
_cell.length_b   1.000
_cell.length_c   1.000
_cell.angle_alpha   90.00
_cell.angle_beta   90.00
_cell.angle_gamma   90.00
#
_symmetry.space_group_name_H-M   'P 1'
#
loop_
_entity.id
_entity.type
_entity.pdbx_description
1 polymer ?
#
loop_
_entity_poly.entity_id
_entity_poly.type
_entity_poly.pdbx_seq_one_letter_code
_entity_poly.pdbx_strand_id
1 'polypeptide(L)'
;MRLLHLSDTHNLHRQLTNLPTADIIVHSGDISYAGTGKEVMDFIEWFGMLNYKYKIFIAGNHDFCLERKDREIIQQFLPENCFYLCNSGITVENVKFWGIPFFFSDDVGGEYFNQTAQIPADTDVLISHRPPLGVLDSANNISYGCPDLLQKVLEIRPRYHLFGHIHDAYGVEKSKHTTFINTAIVDEGYQLKNTPFVFDI
;
A
#
# COMPACT_ATOMS: atom_id res chain seq x y z
N MET A 1 -18.04 -6.14 -2.55
CA MET A 1 -16.88 -6.92 -2.05
C MET A 1 -16.28 -6.15 -0.89
N ARG A 2 -16.03 -6.88 0.23
CA ARG A 2 -15.51 -6.24 1.45
C ARG A 2 -13.98 -6.25 1.44
N LEU A 3 -13.36 -5.10 1.65
CA LEU A 3 -11.91 -4.91 1.64
C LEU A 3 -11.41 -4.51 3.04
N LEU A 4 -10.33 -5.15 3.50
CA LEU A 4 -9.55 -4.73 4.64
C LEU A 4 -8.26 -4.10 4.15
N HIS A 5 -7.95 -2.89 4.61
CA HIS A 5 -6.71 -2.17 4.30
C HIS A 5 -5.89 -1.95 5.55
N LEU A 6 -4.59 -2.20 5.45
CA LEU A 6 -3.57 -1.88 6.45
C LEU A 6 -2.27 -1.49 5.76
N SER A 7 -1.39 -0.81 6.48
CA SER A 7 -0.06 -0.36 6.04
C SER A 7 0.89 -0.25 7.21
N ASP A 8 2.18 -0.14 6.93
CA ASP A 8 3.22 0.22 7.90
C ASP A 8 3.24 -0.72 9.11
N THR A 9 3.37 -2.02 8.82
CA THR A 9 3.45 -3.04 9.89
C THR A 9 4.83 -3.16 10.52
N HIS A 10 5.90 -2.75 9.81
CA HIS A 10 7.28 -2.72 10.31
C HIS A 10 7.65 -3.94 11.17
N ASN A 11 7.43 -5.17 10.66
CA ASN A 11 7.62 -6.44 11.36
C ASN A 11 6.67 -6.74 12.55
N LEU A 12 5.72 -5.87 12.84
CA LEU A 12 4.75 -6.11 13.91
C LEU A 12 3.53 -6.91 13.46
N HIS A 13 3.50 -7.34 12.19
CA HIS A 13 2.36 -8.03 11.56
C HIS A 13 1.90 -9.27 12.34
N ARG A 14 2.82 -10.04 12.96
CA ARG A 14 2.45 -11.22 13.77
C ARG A 14 1.74 -10.88 15.07
N GLN A 15 1.75 -9.62 15.51
CA GLN A 15 0.98 -9.16 16.67
C GLN A 15 -0.49 -8.84 16.32
N LEU A 16 -0.83 -8.80 15.02
CA LEU A 16 -2.18 -8.54 14.53
C LEU A 16 -3.01 -9.84 14.54
N THR A 17 -3.41 -10.30 15.73
CA THR A 17 -4.06 -11.61 15.91
C THR A 17 -5.55 -11.64 15.60
N ASN A 18 -6.23 -10.46 15.57
CA ASN A 18 -7.69 -10.35 15.43
C ASN A 18 -8.07 -9.44 14.25
N LEU A 19 -7.56 -9.75 13.06
CA LEU A 19 -7.92 -9.00 11.86
C LEU A 19 -9.41 -9.23 11.50
N PRO A 20 -10.17 -8.17 11.17
CA PRO A 20 -11.56 -8.29 10.74
C PRO A 20 -11.72 -9.17 9.49
N THR A 21 -12.85 -9.83 9.37
CA THR A 21 -13.19 -10.62 8.17
C THR A 21 -13.50 -9.72 6.98
N ALA A 22 -12.94 -10.07 5.81
CA ALA A 22 -13.19 -9.42 4.54
C ALA A 22 -12.96 -10.42 3.39
N ASP A 23 -13.35 -10.05 2.17
CA ASP A 23 -13.08 -10.87 0.97
C ASP A 23 -11.62 -10.68 0.52
N ILE A 24 -11.13 -9.47 0.65
CA ILE A 24 -9.79 -9.05 0.20
C ILE A 24 -9.05 -8.31 1.31
N ILE A 25 -7.76 -8.57 1.43
CA ILE A 25 -6.85 -7.80 2.27
C ILE A 25 -5.81 -7.08 1.40
N VAL A 26 -5.59 -5.79 1.67
CA VAL A 26 -4.59 -4.97 1.01
C VAL A 26 -3.59 -4.45 2.02
N HIS A 27 -2.28 -4.58 1.73
CA HIS A 27 -1.21 -3.96 2.50
C HIS A 27 -0.44 -2.96 1.62
N SER A 28 -0.42 -1.70 2.01
CA SER A 28 0.15 -0.62 1.18
C SER A 28 1.58 -0.23 1.50
N GLY A 29 2.43 -1.21 1.88
CA GLY A 29 3.87 -1.04 2.02
C GLY A 29 4.38 -0.89 3.45
N ASP A 30 5.70 -0.85 3.60
CA ASP A 30 6.43 -0.90 4.86
C ASP A 30 6.06 -2.15 5.68
N ILE A 31 6.21 -3.31 5.02
CA ILE A 31 6.01 -4.62 5.61
C ILE A 31 7.14 -4.98 6.58
N SER A 32 8.35 -4.46 6.33
CA SER A 32 9.56 -4.70 7.10
C SER A 32 10.04 -3.43 7.83
N TYR A 33 10.92 -3.60 8.80
CA TYR A 33 11.55 -2.50 9.52
C TYR A 33 12.94 -2.16 8.94
N ALA A 34 13.79 -3.18 8.83
CA ALA A 34 15.16 -3.03 8.32
C ALA A 34 15.33 -3.48 6.86
N GLY A 35 14.25 -3.86 6.18
CA GLY A 35 14.26 -4.23 4.77
C GLY A 35 15.06 -5.49 4.43
N THR A 36 15.28 -6.37 5.40
CA THR A 36 16.04 -7.60 5.17
C THR A 36 15.19 -8.67 4.48
N GLY A 37 15.84 -9.55 3.71
CA GLY A 37 15.14 -10.68 3.09
C GLY A 37 14.46 -11.60 4.11
N LYS A 38 14.98 -11.70 5.33
CA LYS A 38 14.36 -12.47 6.40
C LYS A 38 13.04 -11.87 6.85
N GLU A 39 12.98 -10.56 7.03
CA GLU A 39 11.76 -9.84 7.41
C GLU A 39 10.68 -9.94 6.33
N VAL A 40 11.09 -9.77 5.07
CA VAL A 40 10.19 -9.89 3.92
C VAL A 40 9.61 -11.30 3.81
N MET A 41 10.44 -12.35 3.98
CA MET A 41 9.96 -13.74 3.95
C MET A 41 9.06 -14.06 5.13
N ASP A 42 9.32 -13.52 6.32
CA ASP A 42 8.47 -13.66 7.50
C ASP A 42 7.07 -13.04 7.26
N PHE A 43 7.02 -11.86 6.63
CA PHE A 43 5.77 -11.23 6.21
C PHE A 43 5.03 -12.08 5.16
N ILE A 44 5.72 -12.53 4.12
CA ILE A 44 5.12 -13.37 3.05
C ILE A 44 4.48 -14.62 3.64
N GLU A 45 5.16 -15.30 4.56
CA GLU A 45 4.63 -16.46 5.24
C GLU A 45 3.36 -16.12 6.04
N TRP A 46 3.42 -15.10 6.89
CA TRP A 46 2.27 -14.66 7.68
C TRP A 46 1.10 -14.22 6.80
N PHE A 47 1.35 -13.36 5.83
CA PHE A 47 0.31 -12.82 4.94
C PHE A 47 -0.32 -13.92 4.07
N GLY A 48 0.50 -14.85 3.60
CA GLY A 48 0.06 -16.03 2.85
C GLY A 48 -0.90 -16.93 3.62
N MET A 49 -0.69 -17.08 4.94
CA MET A 49 -1.52 -17.90 5.82
C MET A 49 -2.86 -17.26 6.20
N LEU A 50 -3.03 -15.95 6.01
CA LEU A 50 -4.28 -15.27 6.36
C LEU A 50 -5.47 -15.80 5.54
N ASN A 51 -6.61 -15.94 6.19
CA ASN A 51 -7.83 -16.49 5.58
C ASN A 51 -8.65 -15.40 4.85
N TYR A 52 -8.10 -14.89 3.75
CA TYR A 52 -8.78 -13.99 2.81
C TYR A 52 -8.79 -14.61 1.42
N LYS A 53 -9.88 -14.39 0.68
CA LYS A 53 -10.02 -14.92 -0.70
C LYS A 53 -8.94 -14.36 -1.62
N TYR A 54 -8.61 -13.08 -1.46
CA TYR A 54 -7.53 -12.41 -2.21
C TYR A 54 -6.66 -11.58 -1.26
N LYS A 55 -5.37 -11.52 -1.55
CA LYS A 55 -4.37 -10.80 -0.77
C LYS A 55 -3.49 -9.99 -1.71
N ILE A 56 -3.40 -8.69 -1.51
CA ILE A 56 -2.61 -7.79 -2.34
C ILE A 56 -1.65 -7.01 -1.46
N PHE A 57 -0.40 -6.86 -1.88
CA PHE A 57 0.52 -5.96 -1.21
C PHE A 57 1.46 -5.26 -2.19
N ILE A 58 1.99 -4.13 -1.76
CA ILE A 58 3.08 -3.39 -2.40
C ILE A 58 4.24 -3.23 -1.42
N ALA A 59 5.39 -2.76 -1.91
CA ALA A 59 6.51 -2.38 -1.05
C ALA A 59 6.44 -0.90 -0.66
N GLY A 60 7.00 -0.57 0.51
CA GLY A 60 7.29 0.78 0.96
C GLY A 60 8.80 1.04 1.03
N ASN A 61 9.16 2.22 1.53
CA ASN A 61 10.56 2.67 1.55
C ASN A 61 11.43 1.92 2.57
N HIS A 62 10.85 1.20 3.52
CA HIS A 62 11.60 0.30 4.40
C HIS A 62 11.84 -1.08 3.80
N ASP A 63 11.24 -1.42 2.67
CA ASP A 63 11.30 -2.76 2.08
C ASP A 63 12.48 -2.90 1.10
N PHE A 64 13.70 -2.52 1.52
CA PHE A 64 14.91 -2.44 0.69
C PHE A 64 15.22 -3.74 -0.07
N CYS A 65 14.91 -4.90 0.51
CA CYS A 65 15.13 -6.19 -0.15
C CYS A 65 14.30 -6.34 -1.45
N LEU A 66 13.17 -5.63 -1.56
CA LEU A 66 12.29 -5.67 -2.72
C LEU A 66 12.66 -4.64 -3.79
N GLU A 67 13.49 -3.66 -3.44
CA GLU A 67 13.98 -2.66 -4.40
C GLU A 67 14.75 -3.35 -5.54
N ARG A 68 14.44 -2.97 -6.77
CA ARG A 68 15.07 -3.54 -8.00
C ARG A 68 14.92 -5.06 -8.16
N LYS A 69 13.97 -5.68 -7.46
CA LYS A 69 13.63 -7.08 -7.69
C LYS A 69 12.51 -7.19 -8.70
N ASP A 70 12.67 -8.11 -9.63
CA ASP A 70 11.61 -8.43 -10.57
C ASP A 70 10.39 -8.98 -9.80
N ARG A 71 9.22 -8.40 -10.07
CA ARG A 71 7.95 -8.80 -9.47
C ARG A 71 7.71 -10.30 -9.61
N GLU A 72 8.04 -10.86 -10.77
CA GLU A 72 7.86 -12.27 -11.11
C GLU A 72 8.66 -13.19 -10.19
N ILE A 73 9.83 -12.76 -9.72
CA ILE A 73 10.65 -13.52 -8.76
C ILE A 73 9.93 -13.56 -7.40
N ILE A 74 9.42 -12.42 -6.93
CA ILE A 74 8.69 -12.36 -5.65
C ILE A 74 7.40 -13.17 -5.73
N GLN A 75 6.67 -13.09 -6.85
CA GLN A 75 5.42 -13.81 -7.05
C GLN A 75 5.57 -15.34 -6.94
N GLN A 76 6.74 -15.91 -7.24
CA GLN A 76 7.01 -17.34 -7.12
C GLN A 76 6.99 -17.86 -5.67
N PHE A 77 7.18 -16.99 -4.69
CA PHE A 77 7.12 -17.33 -3.26
C PHE A 77 5.73 -17.16 -2.65
N LEU A 78 4.77 -16.65 -3.41
CA LEU A 78 3.44 -16.33 -2.92
C LEU A 78 2.42 -17.44 -3.25
N PRO A 79 1.43 -17.69 -2.38
CA PRO A 79 0.27 -18.49 -2.73
C PRO A 79 -0.48 -17.90 -3.95
N GLU A 80 -1.21 -18.74 -4.68
CA GLU A 80 -1.95 -18.35 -5.90
C GLU A 80 -2.92 -17.18 -5.70
N ASN A 81 -3.44 -17.01 -4.48
CA ASN A 81 -4.37 -15.93 -4.13
C ASN A 81 -3.69 -14.70 -3.51
N CYS A 82 -2.36 -14.63 -3.57
CA CYS A 82 -1.56 -13.54 -3.02
C CYS A 82 -0.76 -12.85 -4.13
N PHE A 83 -0.86 -11.54 -4.23
CA PHE A 83 -0.32 -10.76 -5.34
C PHE A 83 0.58 -9.62 -4.83
N TYR A 84 1.83 -9.62 -5.27
CA TYR A 84 2.73 -8.48 -5.13
C TYR A 84 2.55 -7.56 -6.35
N LEU A 85 2.19 -6.30 -6.12
CA LEU A 85 2.09 -5.31 -7.18
C LEU A 85 3.30 -4.36 -7.11
N CYS A 86 3.95 -4.21 -8.26
CA CYS A 86 5.07 -3.30 -8.45
C CYS A 86 4.92 -2.67 -9.83
N ASN A 87 4.43 -1.43 -9.88
CA ASN A 87 4.07 -0.73 -11.11
C ASN A 87 3.21 -1.61 -12.04
N SER A 88 2.24 -2.28 -11.45
CA SER A 88 1.44 -3.29 -12.13
C SER A 88 0.04 -3.39 -11.53
N GLY A 89 -0.88 -3.98 -12.28
CA GLY A 89 -2.26 -4.14 -11.86
C GLY A 89 -2.75 -5.59 -11.86
N ILE A 90 -3.89 -5.77 -11.22
CA ILE A 90 -4.68 -7.01 -11.25
C ILE A 90 -6.18 -6.67 -11.25
N THR A 91 -6.98 -7.49 -11.91
CA THR A 91 -8.44 -7.40 -11.83
C THR A 91 -8.96 -8.52 -10.94
N VAL A 92 -9.68 -8.17 -9.88
CA VAL A 92 -10.29 -9.09 -8.93
C VAL A 92 -11.80 -8.78 -8.89
N GLU A 93 -12.66 -9.77 -9.19
CA GLU A 93 -14.13 -9.62 -9.19
C GLU A 93 -14.61 -8.36 -9.96
N ASN A 94 -14.02 -8.09 -11.12
CA ASN A 94 -14.27 -6.93 -11.98
C ASN A 94 -13.81 -5.57 -11.39
N VAL A 95 -13.07 -5.54 -10.29
CA VAL A 95 -12.43 -4.33 -9.74
C VAL A 95 -10.97 -4.31 -10.16
N LYS A 96 -10.52 -3.19 -10.73
CA LYS A 96 -9.16 -3.00 -11.22
C LYS A 96 -8.30 -2.35 -10.14
N PHE A 97 -7.30 -3.08 -9.66
CA PHE A 97 -6.29 -2.61 -8.71
C PHE A 97 -5.01 -2.26 -9.45
N TRP A 98 -4.36 -1.18 -9.05
CA TRP A 98 -3.01 -0.82 -9.49
C TRP A 98 -2.15 -0.51 -8.29
N GLY A 99 -0.92 -1.06 -8.24
CA GLY A 99 0.03 -0.89 -7.15
C GLY A 99 1.30 -0.17 -7.58
N ILE A 100 1.66 0.89 -6.85
CA ILE A 100 2.94 1.62 -6.99
C ILE A 100 3.68 1.52 -5.66
N PRO A 101 4.83 0.83 -5.60
CA PRO A 101 5.72 0.87 -4.46
C PRO A 101 6.35 2.26 -4.31
N PHE A 102 6.99 2.50 -3.19
CA PHE A 102 7.81 3.69 -3.01
C PHE A 102 9.20 3.31 -2.49
N PHE A 103 10.22 3.63 -3.27
CA PHE A 103 11.62 3.53 -2.88
C PHE A 103 12.29 4.89 -2.98
N PHE A 104 13.12 5.24 -2.02
CA PHE A 104 13.81 6.54 -2.03
C PHE A 104 14.71 6.72 -3.25
N SER A 105 15.32 5.66 -3.76
CA SER A 105 16.15 5.73 -4.96
C SER A 105 15.35 6.15 -6.19
N ASP A 106 14.10 5.73 -6.31
CA ASP A 106 13.23 6.07 -7.43
C ASP A 106 12.82 7.54 -7.38
N ASP A 107 12.57 8.08 -6.18
CA ASP A 107 12.23 9.49 -5.97
C ASP A 107 13.42 10.41 -6.33
N VAL A 108 14.61 10.09 -5.82
CA VAL A 108 15.85 10.83 -6.10
C VAL A 108 16.25 10.74 -7.58
N GLY A 109 16.02 9.59 -8.21
CA GLY A 109 16.31 9.36 -9.63
C GLY A 109 15.26 9.93 -10.59
N GLY A 110 14.12 10.42 -10.10
CA GLY A 110 12.99 10.87 -10.91
C GLY A 110 12.16 9.72 -11.53
N GLU A 111 12.45 8.47 -11.18
CA GLU A 111 11.75 7.30 -11.71
C GLU A 111 10.32 7.23 -11.19
N TYR A 112 10.07 7.70 -9.97
CA TYR A 112 8.73 7.72 -9.38
C TYR A 112 7.73 8.54 -10.21
N PHE A 113 8.17 9.61 -10.84
CA PHE A 113 7.37 10.37 -11.81
C PHE A 113 6.95 9.49 -13.00
N ASN A 114 7.89 8.75 -13.58
CA ASN A 114 7.60 7.84 -14.70
C ASN A 114 6.63 6.73 -14.30
N GLN A 115 6.75 6.19 -13.09
CA GLN A 115 5.87 5.18 -12.54
C GLN A 115 4.45 5.71 -12.36
N THR A 116 4.28 6.92 -11.82
CA THR A 116 2.95 7.54 -11.68
C THR A 116 2.28 7.80 -13.03
N ALA A 117 3.04 8.17 -14.05
CA ALA A 117 2.52 8.37 -15.39
C ALA A 117 1.93 7.08 -16.02
N GLN A 118 2.41 5.91 -15.62
CA GLN A 118 1.98 4.60 -16.14
C GLN A 118 0.65 4.10 -15.55
N ILE A 119 0.10 4.73 -14.50
CA ILE A 119 -1.16 4.28 -13.89
C ILE A 119 -2.27 4.32 -14.94
N PRO A 120 -2.98 3.20 -15.20
CA PRO A 120 -4.05 3.16 -16.16
C PRO A 120 -5.24 4.06 -15.78
N ALA A 121 -5.87 4.68 -16.78
CA ALA A 121 -6.99 5.59 -16.57
C ALA A 121 -8.26 4.91 -16.02
N ASP A 122 -8.37 3.61 -16.15
CA ASP A 122 -9.49 2.80 -15.73
C ASP A 122 -9.24 2.05 -14.40
N THR A 123 -8.30 2.55 -13.59
CA THR A 123 -8.01 2.03 -12.25
C THR A 123 -9.15 2.37 -11.28
N ASP A 124 -9.75 1.35 -10.65
CA ASP A 124 -10.79 1.53 -9.63
C ASP A 124 -10.20 1.79 -8.24
N VAL A 125 -9.16 1.01 -7.87
CA VAL A 125 -8.46 1.09 -6.59
C VAL A 125 -6.97 1.29 -6.85
N LEU A 126 -6.47 2.47 -6.50
CA LEU A 126 -5.05 2.77 -6.53
C LEU A 126 -4.44 2.45 -5.17
N ILE A 127 -3.31 1.74 -5.17
CA ILE A 127 -2.52 1.44 -4.00
C ILE A 127 -1.14 2.10 -4.20
N SER A 128 -0.79 3.06 -3.38
CA SER A 128 0.56 3.62 -3.31
C SER A 128 1.08 3.53 -1.88
N HIS A 129 2.39 3.55 -1.67
CA HIS A 129 2.87 3.67 -0.29
C HIS A 129 2.85 5.13 0.14
N ARG A 130 3.40 6.04 -0.70
CA ARG A 130 3.43 7.48 -0.47
C ARG A 130 2.05 8.12 -0.70
N PRO A 131 1.61 9.09 0.15
CA PRO A 131 0.37 9.85 -0.07
C PRO A 131 0.47 10.83 -1.25
N PRO A 132 -0.67 11.24 -1.84
CA PRO A 132 -0.71 12.39 -2.75
C PRO A 132 -0.57 13.70 -1.95
N LEU A 133 -0.02 14.73 -2.58
CA LEU A 133 0.22 16.03 -1.94
C LEU A 133 -1.08 16.62 -1.36
N GLY A 134 -1.02 17.04 -0.10
CA GLY A 134 -2.11 17.74 0.59
C GLY A 134 -3.25 16.84 1.06
N VAL A 135 -3.11 15.51 0.98
CA VAL A 135 -4.15 14.57 1.42
C VAL A 135 -3.55 13.54 2.39
N LEU A 136 -3.87 13.66 3.66
CA LEU A 136 -3.37 12.77 4.72
C LEU A 136 -1.84 12.54 4.62
N ASP A 137 -1.11 13.62 4.40
CA ASP A 137 0.30 13.62 4.04
C ASP A 137 1.19 14.42 4.99
N SER A 138 0.63 14.93 6.10
CA SER A 138 1.30 15.87 6.97
C SER A 138 1.73 15.24 8.29
N ALA A 139 2.99 15.45 8.66
CA ALA A 139 3.53 15.20 9.99
C ALA A 139 4.32 16.44 10.44
N ASN A 140 4.17 16.84 11.72
CA ASN A 140 4.85 18.01 12.29
C ASN A 140 4.69 19.32 11.47
N ASN A 141 3.51 19.53 10.86
CA ASN A 141 3.18 20.64 9.96
C ASN A 141 4.01 20.69 8.65
N ILE A 142 4.63 19.59 8.27
CA ILE A 142 5.34 19.41 6.99
C ILE A 142 4.53 18.44 6.13
N SER A 143 4.31 18.80 4.86
CA SER A 143 3.68 17.96 3.86
C SER A 143 4.73 17.11 3.15
N TYR A 144 4.50 15.80 3.08
CA TYR A 144 5.39 14.81 2.46
C TYR A 144 4.78 14.16 1.21
N GLY A 145 3.59 14.59 0.82
CA GLY A 145 2.88 14.02 -0.32
C GLY A 145 3.54 14.30 -1.68
N CYS A 146 3.17 13.49 -2.65
CA CYS A 146 3.69 13.57 -4.02
C CYS A 146 2.76 14.41 -4.90
N PRO A 147 3.23 15.52 -5.52
CA PRO A 147 2.42 16.36 -6.41
C PRO A 147 2.03 15.62 -7.69
N ASP A 148 2.94 14.82 -8.28
CA ASP A 148 2.66 14.08 -9.50
C ASP A 148 1.58 13.01 -9.27
N LEU A 149 1.63 12.35 -8.13
CA LEU A 149 0.61 11.38 -7.72
C LEU A 149 -0.75 12.06 -7.52
N LEU A 150 -0.79 13.25 -6.89
CA LEU A 150 -2.02 14.04 -6.78
C LEU A 150 -2.59 14.38 -8.15
N GLN A 151 -1.75 14.89 -9.05
CA GLN A 151 -2.18 15.23 -10.42
C GLN A 151 -2.76 14.01 -11.13
N LYS A 152 -2.10 12.85 -11.02
CA LYS A 152 -2.57 11.61 -11.64
C LYS A 152 -3.89 11.13 -11.05
N VAL A 153 -4.05 11.18 -9.74
CA VAL A 153 -5.32 10.82 -9.06
C VAL A 153 -6.47 11.74 -9.50
N LEU A 154 -6.22 13.04 -9.65
CA LEU A 154 -7.23 13.99 -10.15
C LEU A 154 -7.62 13.72 -11.61
N GLU A 155 -6.69 13.22 -12.43
CA GLU A 155 -6.91 12.81 -13.82
C GLU A 155 -7.79 11.56 -13.91
N ILE A 156 -7.35 10.44 -13.26
CA ILE A 156 -7.98 9.12 -13.41
C ILE A 156 -9.18 8.89 -12.49
N ARG A 157 -9.26 9.62 -11.36
CA ARG A 157 -10.35 9.60 -10.38
C ARG A 157 -10.71 8.19 -9.89
N PRO A 158 -9.76 7.43 -9.31
CA PRO A 158 -10.07 6.12 -8.79
C PRO A 158 -11.12 6.23 -7.67
N ARG A 159 -11.94 5.20 -7.49
CA ARG A 159 -12.94 5.17 -6.41
C ARG A 159 -12.28 5.21 -5.03
N TYR A 160 -11.14 4.52 -4.91
CA TYR A 160 -10.34 4.46 -3.68
C TYR A 160 -8.86 4.66 -3.98
N HIS A 161 -8.19 5.40 -3.10
CA HIS A 161 -6.75 5.52 -3.07
C HIS A 161 -6.26 5.11 -1.67
N LEU A 162 -5.53 3.99 -1.59
CA LEU A 162 -5.07 3.35 -0.38
C LEU A 162 -3.57 3.58 -0.22
N PHE A 163 -3.13 4.06 0.95
CA PHE A 163 -1.73 4.37 1.20
C PHE A 163 -1.39 4.32 2.70
N GLY A 164 -0.13 4.62 3.05
CA GLY A 164 0.39 4.72 4.39
C GLY A 164 1.49 5.76 4.51
N HIS A 165 2.69 5.35 4.96
CA HIS A 165 3.93 6.12 5.01
C HIS A 165 3.94 7.25 6.05
N ILE A 166 2.92 8.07 6.15
CA ILE A 166 2.84 9.16 7.12
C ILE A 166 2.01 8.68 8.31
N HIS A 167 2.68 8.21 9.35
CA HIS A 167 2.06 7.57 10.50
C HIS A 167 1.10 8.48 11.25
N ASP A 168 1.45 9.76 11.41
CA ASP A 168 0.60 10.77 12.07
C ASP A 168 -0.66 11.14 11.29
N ALA A 169 -0.70 10.81 9.99
CA ALA A 169 -1.81 11.17 9.11
C ALA A 169 -2.82 10.01 8.88
N TYR A 170 -2.84 9.02 9.79
CA TYR A 170 -3.84 7.96 9.76
C TYR A 170 -5.26 8.52 9.68
N GLY A 171 -6.06 8.06 8.71
CA GLY A 171 -7.42 8.54 8.57
C GLY A 171 -8.04 8.28 7.21
N VAL A 172 -9.24 8.86 7.02
CA VAL A 172 -10.01 8.80 5.78
C VAL A 172 -10.41 10.22 5.36
N GLU A 173 -10.16 10.56 4.10
CA GLU A 173 -10.61 11.79 3.49
C GLU A 173 -11.42 11.49 2.22
N LYS A 174 -12.52 12.22 1.99
CA LYS A 174 -13.38 12.01 0.83
C LYS A 174 -13.43 13.25 -0.05
N SER A 175 -13.12 13.06 -1.31
CA SER A 175 -13.41 14.03 -2.37
C SER A 175 -14.71 13.67 -3.09
N LYS A 176 -15.01 14.42 -4.14
CA LYS A 176 -16.20 14.14 -4.98
C LYS A 176 -16.14 12.75 -5.64
N HIS A 177 -14.96 12.25 -5.99
CA HIS A 177 -14.79 11.05 -6.80
C HIS A 177 -13.99 9.96 -6.09
N THR A 178 -13.02 10.33 -5.24
CA THR A 178 -12.05 9.43 -4.62
C THR A 178 -12.18 9.45 -3.10
N THR A 179 -12.20 8.29 -2.48
CA THR A 179 -11.99 8.12 -1.04
C THR A 179 -10.53 7.78 -0.81
N PHE A 180 -9.83 8.62 -0.06
CA PHE A 180 -8.44 8.47 0.33
C PHE A 180 -8.36 7.83 1.70
N ILE A 181 -7.48 6.85 1.88
CA ILE A 181 -7.36 6.10 3.14
C ILE A 181 -5.88 5.90 3.44
N ASN A 182 -5.39 6.56 4.50
CA ASN A 182 -4.11 6.29 5.10
C ASN A 182 -4.33 5.32 6.27
N THR A 183 -3.77 4.11 6.18
CA THR A 183 -3.93 3.09 7.22
C THR A 183 -2.58 2.68 7.83
N ALA A 184 -1.69 3.62 8.07
CA ALA A 184 -0.50 3.36 8.87
C ALA A 184 -0.93 2.90 10.27
N ILE A 185 -0.64 1.64 10.62
CA ILE A 185 -1.11 1.07 11.89
C ILE A 185 -0.16 1.33 13.08
N VAL A 186 1.06 1.75 12.81
CA VAL A 186 2.01 2.18 13.85
C VAL A 186 2.04 3.69 14.00
N ASP A 187 2.52 4.16 15.15
CA ASP A 187 2.83 5.57 15.38
C ASP A 187 4.28 5.91 15.01
N GLU A 188 4.70 7.17 15.22
CA GLU A 188 6.07 7.65 15.00
C GLU A 188 7.13 6.90 15.82
N GLY A 189 6.74 6.24 16.91
CA GLY A 189 7.60 5.39 17.73
C GLY A 189 7.59 3.92 17.29
N TYR A 190 7.01 3.61 16.13
CA TYR A 190 6.84 2.25 15.60
C TYR A 190 6.12 1.31 16.57
N GLN A 191 5.12 1.83 17.30
CA GLN A 191 4.25 1.04 18.16
C GLN A 191 2.87 0.88 17.53
N LEU A 192 2.26 -0.30 17.62
CA LEU A 192 0.89 -0.52 17.16
C LEU A 192 -0.07 0.41 17.91
N LYS A 193 -0.77 1.27 17.17
CA LYS A 193 -1.66 2.29 17.70
C LYS A 193 -3.01 2.31 17.00
N ASN A 194 -3.00 2.18 15.68
CA ASN A 194 -4.18 2.31 14.84
C ASN A 194 -4.73 0.91 14.45
N THR A 195 -5.91 0.89 13.86
CA THR A 195 -6.57 -0.34 13.42
C THR A 195 -6.75 -0.36 11.90
N PRO A 196 -6.75 -1.53 11.24
CA PRO A 196 -7.09 -1.62 9.83
C PRO A 196 -8.47 -1.04 9.54
N PHE A 197 -8.63 -0.42 8.36
CA PHE A 197 -9.94 -0.03 7.86
C PHE A 197 -10.62 -1.17 7.09
N VAL A 198 -11.94 -1.30 7.30
CA VAL A 198 -12.78 -2.24 6.56
C VAL A 198 -13.92 -1.48 5.90
N PHE A 199 -14.12 -1.69 4.60
CA PHE A 199 -15.15 -1.01 3.82
C PHE A 199 -15.59 -1.85 2.61
N ASP A 200 -16.73 -1.51 2.04
CA ASP A 200 -17.26 -2.15 0.83
C ASP A 200 -16.83 -1.39 -0.43
N ILE A 201 -16.40 -2.15 -1.47
CA ILE A 201 -15.97 -1.63 -2.77
C ILE A 201 -16.82 -2.14 -3.92
#